data_7428f088dec0b231221f538f52b3a92f
#
_entry.id   7428f088dec0b231221f538f52b3a92f
#
_cell.length_a   1.000
_cell.length_b   1.000
_cell.length_c   1.000
_cell.angle_alpha   90.00
_cell.angle_beta   90.00
_cell.angle_gamma   90.00
#
_symmetry.space_group_name_H-M   'P 1'
#
loop_
_entity.id
_entity.type
_entity.pdbx_description
1 polymer ?
#
loop_
_entity_poly.entity_id
_entity_poly.type
_entity_poly.pdbx_seq_one_letter_code
_entity_poly.pdbx_strand_id
1 'polypeptide(L)'
;MLLIWGVFCTTSVVEAQQYFIPKYKGEKVKRDFVTDNPKRKWTVTFGGTYNMAFGMTDRIALKHQDDVVSYPRETGLSGASALLGVGYKATEHIVAGVETGALFQDNGIAMPFYGAFNYYYGPATVQHRYRFFNYMHLGPQFYFDKEKSKTVGAMAGIGGGMRLVVGQTGKIDFRVGYQLNLRRPVVNTSGSYDIPASQVDYKQFTHVLQVGVGIMLF
;
A
#
# COMPACT_ATOMS: atom_id res chain seq x y z
N MET A 1 17.01 -13.85 -4.88
CA MET A 1 16.30 -14.43 -6.02
C MET A 1 15.35 -15.60 -5.67
N LEU A 2 15.26 -16.03 -4.43
CA LEU A 2 14.42 -17.16 -3.99
C LEU A 2 13.02 -16.78 -3.47
N LEU A 3 12.75 -15.50 -3.20
CA LEU A 3 11.46 -15.03 -2.64
C LEU A 3 10.35 -14.79 -3.68
N ILE A 4 10.70 -14.68 -4.95
CA ILE A 4 9.72 -14.43 -6.04
C ILE A 4 8.99 -15.72 -6.42
N TRP A 5 9.57 -16.90 -6.20
CA TRP A 5 8.95 -18.18 -6.50
C TRP A 5 7.87 -18.62 -5.50
N GLY A 6 7.91 -18.13 -4.28
CA GLY A 6 6.92 -18.48 -3.25
C GLY A 6 5.52 -17.90 -3.52
N VAL A 7 5.42 -16.79 -4.23
CA VAL A 7 4.13 -16.15 -4.52
C VAL A 7 3.40 -16.80 -5.70
N PHE A 8 4.12 -17.43 -6.61
CA PHE A 8 3.51 -18.10 -7.77
C PHE A 8 3.01 -19.51 -7.48
N CYS A 9 3.55 -20.19 -6.47
CA CYS A 9 3.09 -21.56 -6.13
C CYS A 9 1.75 -21.62 -5.38
N THR A 10 1.26 -20.52 -4.83
CA THR A 10 -0.03 -20.51 -4.12
C THR A 10 -1.24 -20.40 -5.04
N THR A 11 -1.05 -20.04 -6.32
CA THR A 11 -2.16 -19.89 -7.27
C THR A 11 -2.71 -21.23 -7.78
N SER A 12 -1.93 -22.31 -7.73
CA SER A 12 -2.36 -23.63 -8.21
C SER A 12 -3.18 -24.45 -7.19
N VAL A 13 -3.19 -24.07 -5.91
CA VAL A 13 -3.93 -24.80 -4.88
C VAL A 13 -5.38 -24.32 -4.77
N VAL A 14 -5.71 -23.13 -5.28
CA VAL A 14 -7.06 -22.56 -5.16
C VAL A 14 -8.05 -23.15 -6.17
N GLU A 15 -7.59 -23.77 -7.26
CA GLU A 15 -8.49 -24.40 -8.24
C GLU A 15 -9.07 -25.76 -7.79
N ALA A 16 -8.49 -26.39 -6.77
CA ALA A 16 -8.88 -27.74 -6.36
C ALA A 16 -10.08 -27.80 -5.39
N GLN A 17 -10.60 -26.69 -4.92
CA GLN A 17 -11.80 -26.67 -4.09
C GLN A 17 -13.06 -26.37 -4.90
N GLN A 18 -13.38 -27.19 -5.88
CA GLN A 18 -14.74 -27.30 -6.36
C GLN A 18 -15.57 -28.01 -5.28
N TYR A 19 -16.25 -27.23 -4.45
CA TYR A 19 -17.20 -27.80 -3.50
C TYR A 19 -18.32 -28.51 -4.24
N PHE A 20 -18.46 -29.80 -3.98
CA PHE A 20 -19.57 -30.63 -4.42
C PHE A 20 -20.85 -30.08 -3.77
N ILE A 21 -21.64 -29.37 -4.53
CA ILE A 21 -22.95 -28.88 -4.09
C ILE A 21 -23.94 -29.99 -4.37
N PRO A 22 -24.57 -30.60 -3.34
CA PRO A 22 -25.61 -31.58 -3.59
C PRO A 22 -26.76 -30.91 -4.35
N LYS A 23 -27.09 -31.44 -5.52
CA LYS A 23 -28.26 -31.01 -6.28
C LYS A 23 -29.51 -31.40 -5.49
N TYR A 24 -30.06 -30.49 -4.71
CA TYR A 24 -31.42 -30.61 -4.23
C TYR A 24 -32.37 -30.40 -5.40
N LYS A 25 -33.07 -31.46 -5.82
CA LYS A 25 -34.15 -31.40 -6.76
C LYS A 25 -35.33 -30.64 -6.15
N GLY A 26 -35.66 -29.46 -6.69
CA GLY A 26 -36.98 -28.90 -6.55
C GLY A 26 -37.17 -27.50 -5.99
N GLU A 27 -36.20 -26.89 -5.33
CA GLU A 27 -36.35 -25.49 -4.95
C GLU A 27 -35.55 -24.61 -5.92
N LYS A 28 -36.25 -23.64 -6.54
CA LYS A 28 -35.61 -22.48 -7.13
C LYS A 28 -34.94 -21.73 -5.99
N VAL A 29 -33.72 -22.14 -5.63
CA VAL A 29 -32.89 -21.35 -4.74
C VAL A 29 -32.84 -19.99 -5.37
N LYS A 30 -33.53 -19.01 -4.78
CA LYS A 30 -33.30 -17.60 -5.05
C LYS A 30 -31.82 -17.41 -4.86
N ARG A 31 -31.09 -17.33 -5.95
CA ARG A 31 -29.69 -16.94 -5.92
C ARG A 31 -29.69 -15.48 -5.50
N ASP A 32 -29.72 -15.26 -4.20
CA ASP A 32 -29.38 -13.95 -3.65
C ASP A 32 -27.91 -13.74 -3.96
N PHE A 33 -27.66 -13.35 -5.21
CA PHE A 33 -26.35 -12.90 -5.62
C PHE A 33 -26.07 -11.64 -4.83
N VAL A 34 -25.25 -11.76 -3.78
CA VAL A 34 -24.48 -10.62 -3.30
C VAL A 34 -23.49 -10.31 -4.40
N THR A 35 -23.97 -9.94 -5.52
CA THR A 35 -23.17 -9.45 -6.61
C THR A 35 -22.62 -8.13 -6.15
N ASP A 36 -21.33 -8.01 -6.22
CA ASP A 36 -20.67 -6.73 -6.38
C ASP A 36 -21.49 -5.96 -7.44
N ASN A 37 -22.37 -5.07 -6.99
CA ASN A 37 -23.40 -4.49 -7.83
C ASN A 37 -22.73 -3.90 -9.08
N PRO A 38 -22.91 -4.47 -10.29
CA PRO A 38 -22.20 -4.02 -11.49
C PRO A 38 -22.54 -2.58 -11.87
N LYS A 39 -23.65 -2.04 -11.34
CA LYS A 39 -24.05 -0.66 -11.54
C LYS A 39 -23.27 0.34 -10.70
N ARG A 40 -22.63 -0.10 -9.59
CA ARG A 40 -21.84 0.78 -8.73
C ARG A 40 -20.36 0.64 -9.07
N LYS A 41 -19.85 1.62 -9.80
CA LYS A 41 -18.46 1.66 -10.24
C LYS A 41 -17.53 2.38 -9.26
N TRP A 42 -18.08 3.25 -8.42
CA TRP A 42 -17.32 4.01 -7.45
C TRP A 42 -17.28 3.32 -6.09
N THR A 43 -16.15 3.38 -5.43
CA THR A 43 -15.92 2.82 -4.09
C THR A 43 -15.25 3.86 -3.22
N VAL A 44 -15.58 3.86 -1.94
CA VAL A 44 -14.90 4.64 -0.92
C VAL A 44 -14.19 3.68 0.01
N THR A 45 -12.93 3.95 0.28
CA THR A 45 -12.07 3.10 1.14
C THR A 45 -11.66 3.89 2.37
N PHE A 46 -11.80 3.27 3.53
CA PHE A 46 -11.24 3.73 4.79
C PHE A 46 -10.30 2.65 5.28
N GLY A 47 -9.11 3.00 5.72
CA GLY A 47 -8.17 1.99 6.16
C GLY A 47 -7.17 2.50 7.15
N GLY A 48 -6.47 1.55 7.75
CA GLY A 48 -5.32 1.80 8.58
C GLY A 48 -4.21 0.83 8.22
N THR A 49 -2.97 1.29 8.30
CA THR A 49 -1.82 0.43 8.09
C THR A 49 -0.81 0.63 9.22
N TYR A 50 -0.13 -0.44 9.57
CA TYR A 50 1.09 -0.38 10.36
C TYR A 50 2.28 -0.58 9.44
N ASN A 51 3.21 0.34 9.50
CA ASN A 51 4.39 0.39 8.67
C ASN A 51 5.62 0.08 9.54
N MET A 52 6.29 -1.03 9.26
CA MET A 52 7.49 -1.46 9.95
C MET A 52 8.69 -1.19 9.04
N ALA A 53 9.49 -0.20 9.38
CA ALA A 53 10.72 0.08 8.66
C ALA A 53 11.79 -0.95 9.07
N PHE A 54 12.39 -1.64 8.10
CA PHE A 54 13.41 -2.66 8.33
C PHE A 54 14.76 -2.36 7.67
N GLY A 55 14.83 -1.31 6.85
CA GLY A 55 16.07 -0.85 6.24
C GLY A 55 15.98 0.63 5.89
N MET A 56 17.02 1.39 6.18
CA MET A 56 17.16 2.78 5.78
C MET A 56 18.56 3.00 5.21
N THR A 57 18.63 3.70 4.09
CA THR A 57 19.90 4.07 3.46
C THR A 57 19.90 5.56 3.19
N ASP A 58 20.87 6.22 3.75
CA ASP A 58 21.14 7.63 3.50
C ASP A 58 22.19 7.75 2.40
N ARG A 59 21.89 8.50 1.35
CA ARG A 59 22.80 8.77 0.25
C ARG A 59 23.08 10.27 0.18
N ILE A 60 24.34 10.62 0.40
CA ILE A 60 24.81 12.00 0.37
C ILE A 60 25.75 12.15 -0.82
N ALA A 61 25.48 13.11 -1.67
CA ALA A 61 26.31 13.48 -2.81
C ALA A 61 26.59 14.98 -2.80
N LEU A 62 27.81 15.37 -3.10
CA LEU A 62 28.18 16.75 -3.36
C LEU A 62 27.98 17.03 -4.86
N LYS A 63 27.27 18.10 -5.20
CA LYS A 63 26.89 18.42 -6.60
C LYS A 63 28.07 18.66 -7.55
N HIS A 64 29.25 18.87 -7.03
CA HIS A 64 30.48 19.15 -7.81
C HIS A 64 31.56 18.10 -7.62
N GLN A 65 31.27 17.01 -6.92
CA GLN A 65 32.19 15.89 -6.73
C GLN A 65 31.43 14.60 -7.08
N ASP A 66 32.08 13.71 -7.83
CA ASP A 66 31.51 12.40 -8.17
C ASP A 66 31.44 11.44 -6.99
N ASP A 67 31.90 11.88 -5.82
CA ASP A 67 31.90 11.08 -4.60
C ASP A 67 30.49 11.02 -4.02
N VAL A 68 29.93 9.82 -4.05
CA VAL A 68 28.65 9.48 -3.41
C VAL A 68 28.92 8.59 -2.22
N VAL A 69 28.57 9.06 -1.04
CA VAL A 69 28.71 8.26 0.18
C VAL A 69 27.34 7.75 0.59
N SER A 70 27.25 6.44 0.82
CA SER A 70 26.02 5.77 1.26
C SER A 70 26.22 5.15 2.64
N TYR A 71 25.34 5.48 3.58
CA TYR A 71 25.36 4.96 4.93
C TYR A 71 24.10 4.18 5.23
N PRO A 72 24.21 2.90 5.66
CA PRO A 72 23.08 2.23 6.27
C PRO A 72 22.82 2.86 7.65
N ARG A 73 21.55 3.10 7.96
CA ARG A 73 21.15 3.64 9.24
C ARG A 73 20.16 2.70 9.91
N GLU A 74 20.25 2.60 11.24
CA GLU A 74 19.23 1.89 12.02
C GLU A 74 17.87 2.57 11.87
N THR A 75 16.85 1.76 11.71
CA THR A 75 15.50 2.23 11.35
C THR A 75 14.70 2.52 12.61
N GLY A 76 14.32 3.77 12.81
CA GLY A 76 13.37 4.21 13.84
C GLY A 76 12.03 4.71 13.30
N LEU A 77 11.74 4.50 12.01
CA LEU A 77 10.59 5.11 11.34
C LEU A 77 9.40 4.15 11.17
N SER A 78 9.13 3.34 12.17
CA SER A 78 7.88 2.59 12.22
C SER A 78 6.72 3.52 12.57
N GLY A 79 5.51 3.21 12.11
CA GLY A 79 4.38 4.08 12.37
C GLY A 79 3.05 3.49 11.93
N ALA A 80 1.97 4.09 12.41
CA ALA A 80 0.61 3.75 12.01
C ALA A 80 0.05 4.81 11.07
N SER A 81 -0.78 4.40 10.12
CA SER A 81 -1.47 5.35 9.24
C SER A 81 -2.97 5.17 9.25
N ALA A 82 -3.67 6.28 9.02
CA ALA A 82 -5.07 6.29 8.68
C ALA A 82 -5.21 6.77 7.23
N LEU A 83 -5.94 6.01 6.42
CA LEU A 83 -6.06 6.22 4.99
C LEU A 83 -7.53 6.39 4.58
N LEU A 84 -7.74 7.25 3.61
CA LEU A 84 -9.02 7.49 2.95
C LEU A 84 -8.78 7.46 1.45
N GLY A 85 -9.67 6.79 0.71
CA GLY A 85 -9.53 6.69 -0.73
C GLY A 85 -10.85 6.64 -1.48
N VAL A 86 -10.74 6.93 -2.77
CA VAL A 86 -11.82 6.78 -3.73
C VAL A 86 -11.30 5.93 -4.89
N GLY A 87 -12.01 4.87 -5.22
CA GLY A 87 -11.66 3.95 -6.29
C GLY A 87 -12.73 3.87 -7.35
N TYR A 88 -12.31 3.53 -8.55
CA TYR A 88 -13.17 3.24 -9.68
C TYR A 88 -12.98 1.79 -10.12
N LYS A 89 -14.04 1.04 -10.15
CA LYS A 89 -14.07 -0.34 -10.60
C LYS A 89 -14.13 -0.38 -12.13
N ALA A 90 -12.99 -0.55 -12.76
CA ALA A 90 -12.87 -0.63 -14.21
C ALA A 90 -13.44 -1.95 -14.75
N THR A 91 -13.14 -3.07 -14.05
CA THR A 91 -13.68 -4.41 -14.34
C THR A 91 -14.00 -5.13 -13.01
N GLU A 92 -14.50 -6.37 -13.09
CA GLU A 92 -14.72 -7.22 -11.91
C GLU A 92 -13.40 -7.53 -11.16
N HIS A 93 -12.28 -7.44 -11.86
CA HIS A 93 -10.97 -7.78 -11.34
C HIS A 93 -10.12 -6.54 -11.02
N ILE A 94 -10.43 -5.39 -11.60
CA ILE A 94 -9.58 -4.20 -11.54
C ILE A 94 -10.30 -3.05 -10.85
N VAL A 95 -9.66 -2.55 -9.79
CA VAL A 95 -10.04 -1.30 -9.13
C VAL A 95 -8.82 -0.38 -9.14
N ALA A 96 -8.98 0.79 -9.71
CA ALA A 96 -7.97 1.85 -9.68
C ALA A 96 -8.53 3.05 -8.92
N GLY A 97 -7.69 3.77 -8.19
CA GLY A 97 -8.15 4.89 -7.37
C GLY A 97 -7.03 5.76 -6.87
N VAL A 98 -7.39 6.67 -6.00
CA VAL A 98 -6.47 7.53 -5.27
C VAL A 98 -6.73 7.37 -3.78
N GLU A 99 -5.67 7.34 -3.01
CA GLU A 99 -5.72 7.25 -1.56
C GLU A 99 -4.83 8.36 -0.96
N THR A 100 -5.27 8.90 0.16
CA THR A 100 -4.54 9.88 0.96
C THR A 100 -4.75 9.60 2.43
N GLY A 101 -4.00 10.26 3.31
CA GLY A 101 -4.19 10.08 4.74
C GLY A 101 -3.08 10.71 5.56
N ALA A 102 -2.92 10.20 6.78
CA ALA A 102 -1.86 10.60 7.68
C ALA A 102 -1.12 9.37 8.18
N LEU A 103 0.19 9.40 8.09
CA LEU A 103 1.11 8.42 8.65
C LEU A 103 1.80 9.05 9.86
N PHE A 104 1.54 8.51 11.02
CA PHE A 104 2.11 8.95 12.29
C PHE A 104 3.41 8.18 12.54
N GLN A 105 4.50 8.89 12.63
CA GLN A 105 5.85 8.38 12.88
C GLN A 105 6.46 9.07 14.10
N ASP A 106 7.50 8.46 14.69
CA ASP A 106 8.15 9.02 15.87
C ASP A 106 8.69 10.44 15.65
N ASN A 107 9.14 10.74 14.42
CA ASN A 107 9.75 12.02 14.05
C ASN A 107 8.75 13.07 13.50
N GLY A 108 7.46 12.72 13.34
CA GLY A 108 6.49 13.64 12.79
C GLY A 108 5.34 12.95 12.08
N ILE A 109 4.70 13.68 11.18
CA ILE A 109 3.57 13.20 10.41
C ILE A 109 3.96 13.24 8.93
N ALA A 110 3.65 12.17 8.21
CA ALA A 110 3.72 12.15 6.76
C ALA A 110 2.31 12.04 6.17
N MET A 111 2.06 12.80 5.11
CA MET A 111 0.79 12.76 4.37
C MET A 111 1.05 12.14 3.00
N PRO A 112 0.71 10.87 2.80
CA PRO A 112 0.79 10.23 1.50
C PRO A 112 -0.37 10.68 0.61
N PHE A 113 -0.09 10.82 -0.68
CA PHE A 113 -1.09 10.98 -1.72
C PHE A 113 -0.67 10.13 -2.92
N TYR A 114 -1.38 9.05 -3.18
CA TYR A 114 -0.95 8.09 -4.20
C TYR A 114 -2.09 7.52 -5.03
N GLY A 115 -1.75 7.17 -6.27
CA GLY A 115 -2.56 6.30 -7.09
C GLY A 115 -2.44 4.86 -6.62
N ALA A 116 -3.56 4.17 -6.48
CA ALA A 116 -3.64 2.77 -6.09
C ALA A 116 -4.27 1.94 -7.22
N PHE A 117 -3.71 0.78 -7.46
CA PHE A 117 -4.21 -0.20 -8.41
C PHE A 117 -4.31 -1.55 -7.72
N ASN A 118 -5.49 -2.17 -7.78
CA ASN A 118 -5.76 -3.47 -7.18
C ASN A 118 -6.27 -4.43 -8.25
N TYR A 119 -5.71 -5.63 -8.28
CA TYR A 119 -6.14 -6.73 -9.15
C TYR A 119 -6.66 -7.89 -8.31
N TYR A 120 -7.93 -8.21 -8.44
CA TYR A 120 -8.63 -9.24 -7.68
C TYR A 120 -8.75 -10.54 -8.47
N TYR A 121 -8.38 -11.65 -7.84
CA TYR A 121 -8.46 -12.98 -8.43
C TYR A 121 -9.83 -13.61 -8.18
N GLY A 122 -10.25 -14.45 -9.11
CA GLY A 122 -11.50 -15.21 -9.01
C GLY A 122 -12.77 -14.39 -9.18
N PRO A 123 -13.91 -15.04 -9.31
CA PRO A 123 -15.20 -14.39 -9.53
C PRO A 123 -15.70 -13.69 -8.25
N ALA A 124 -16.41 -12.57 -8.44
CA ALA A 124 -17.10 -11.84 -7.37
C ALA A 124 -18.48 -12.48 -7.13
N THR A 125 -18.55 -13.67 -6.54
CA THR A 125 -19.82 -14.36 -6.27
C THR A 125 -20.05 -14.50 -4.77
N VAL A 126 -21.33 -14.63 -4.37
CA VAL A 126 -21.75 -14.87 -2.98
C VAL A 126 -21.10 -16.10 -2.37
N GLN A 127 -20.86 -17.10 -3.21
CA GLN A 127 -20.27 -18.35 -2.79
C GLN A 127 -18.79 -18.20 -2.43
N HIS A 128 -18.13 -17.15 -2.98
CA HIS A 128 -16.72 -16.85 -2.73
C HIS A 128 -16.62 -15.58 -1.88
N ARG A 129 -16.83 -15.71 -0.58
CA ARG A 129 -16.69 -14.59 0.37
C ARG A 129 -15.28 -14.06 0.47
N TYR A 130 -14.30 -14.82 -0.01
CA TYR A 130 -12.89 -14.49 0.03
C TYR A 130 -12.36 -14.32 -1.38
N ARG A 131 -11.62 -13.25 -1.61
CA ARG A 131 -10.90 -13.02 -2.87
C ARG A 131 -9.49 -12.55 -2.54
N PHE A 132 -8.52 -13.18 -3.13
CA PHE A 132 -7.15 -12.67 -3.08
C PHE A 132 -6.98 -11.54 -4.07
N PHE A 133 -6.07 -10.63 -3.78
CA PHE A 133 -5.71 -9.56 -4.69
C PHE A 133 -4.25 -9.17 -4.55
N ASN A 134 -3.68 -8.63 -5.62
CA ASN A 134 -2.44 -7.89 -5.59
C ASN A 134 -2.73 -6.42 -5.71
N TYR A 135 -1.88 -5.60 -5.09
CA TYR A 135 -1.98 -4.16 -5.19
C TYR A 135 -0.63 -3.52 -5.48
N MET A 136 -0.66 -2.38 -6.11
CA MET A 136 0.46 -1.47 -6.24
C MET A 136 -0.02 -0.05 -5.97
N HIS A 137 0.87 0.76 -5.43
CA HIS A 137 0.63 2.18 -5.25
C HIS A 137 1.88 3.00 -5.52
N LEU A 138 1.67 4.22 -6.01
CA LEU A 138 2.75 5.15 -6.34
C LEU A 138 2.25 6.58 -6.16
N GLY A 139 3.05 7.43 -5.54
CA GLY A 139 2.71 8.84 -5.42
C GLY A 139 3.68 9.67 -4.57
N PRO A 140 3.41 10.97 -4.46
CA PRO A 140 4.14 11.84 -3.56
C PRO A 140 3.76 11.61 -2.10
N GLN A 141 4.70 11.95 -1.22
CA GLN A 141 4.52 11.95 0.22
C GLN A 141 5.08 13.22 0.82
N PHE A 142 4.27 13.92 1.59
CA PHE A 142 4.62 15.17 2.25
C PHE A 142 4.97 14.89 3.70
N TYR A 143 6.15 15.30 4.14
CA TYR A 143 6.64 15.09 5.49
C TYR A 143 6.59 16.40 6.28
N PHE A 144 6.11 16.30 7.52
CA PHE A 144 6.01 17.40 8.48
C PHE A 144 6.74 16.98 9.75
N ASP A 145 8.01 17.36 9.86
CA ASP A 145 8.83 17.00 11.00
C ASP A 145 8.53 17.88 12.22
N LYS A 146 8.83 17.38 13.39
CA LYS A 146 8.70 18.12 14.66
C LYS A 146 9.53 19.42 14.66
N GLU A 147 10.63 19.46 13.93
CA GLU A 147 11.49 20.64 13.75
C GLU A 147 10.95 21.67 12.74
N LYS A 148 9.66 21.59 12.38
CA LYS A 148 8.98 22.45 11.42
C LYS A 148 9.54 22.42 9.99
N SER A 149 10.39 21.47 9.65
CA SER A 149 10.82 21.28 8.28
C SER A 149 9.73 20.60 7.47
N LYS A 150 9.47 21.11 6.26
CA LYS A 150 8.54 20.50 5.31
C LYS A 150 9.36 19.92 4.17
N THR A 151 9.22 18.64 3.93
CA THR A 151 9.92 17.98 2.82
C THR A 151 8.94 17.17 1.98
N VAL A 152 9.24 17.10 0.69
CA VAL A 152 8.47 16.30 -0.26
C VAL A 152 9.30 15.09 -0.64
N GLY A 153 8.67 13.95 -0.66
CA GLY A 153 9.24 12.68 -1.09
C GLY A 153 8.32 11.97 -2.07
N ALA A 154 8.68 10.74 -2.38
CA ALA A 154 7.88 9.83 -3.17
C ALA A 154 7.77 8.49 -2.46
N MET A 155 6.70 7.78 -2.72
CA MET A 155 6.49 6.43 -2.22
C MET A 155 6.04 5.52 -3.36
N ALA A 156 6.50 4.29 -3.31
CA ALA A 156 6.05 3.22 -4.19
C ALA A 156 5.88 1.95 -3.37
N GLY A 157 4.83 1.19 -3.62
CA GLY A 157 4.63 -0.06 -2.91
C GLY A 157 3.90 -1.10 -3.75
N ILE A 158 4.13 -2.35 -3.37
CA ILE A 158 3.53 -3.52 -3.98
C ILE A 158 3.22 -4.55 -2.89
N GLY A 159 2.14 -5.26 -3.03
CA GLY A 159 1.78 -6.29 -2.08
C GLY A 159 0.63 -7.15 -2.54
N GLY A 160 0.19 -7.98 -1.61
CA GLY A 160 -0.98 -8.82 -1.77
C GLY A 160 -1.92 -8.70 -0.59
N GLY A 161 -3.11 -9.24 -0.76
CA GLY A 161 -4.09 -9.21 0.30
C GLY A 161 -5.24 -10.16 0.06
N MET A 162 -6.14 -10.15 1.02
CA MET A 162 -7.37 -10.93 0.99
C MET A 162 -8.56 -9.99 1.27
N ARG A 163 -9.54 -10.04 0.40
CA ARG A 163 -10.82 -9.36 0.56
C ARG A 163 -11.84 -10.30 1.17
N LEU A 164 -12.51 -9.86 2.22
CA LEU A 164 -13.68 -10.49 2.79
C LEU A 164 -14.92 -9.67 2.43
N VAL A 165 -15.89 -10.28 1.79
CA VAL A 165 -17.18 -9.65 1.50
C VAL A 165 -18.11 -9.79 2.70
N VAL A 166 -18.52 -8.66 3.26
CA VAL A 166 -19.40 -8.58 4.44
C VAL A 166 -20.72 -7.94 4.01
N GLY A 167 -21.76 -8.74 3.87
CA GLY A 167 -23.07 -8.27 3.43
C GLY A 167 -23.09 -7.82 1.97
N GLN A 168 -24.03 -6.95 1.63
CA GLN A 168 -24.29 -6.51 0.25
C GLN A 168 -23.38 -5.35 -0.20
N THR A 169 -22.87 -4.55 0.71
CA THR A 169 -22.17 -3.30 0.41
C THR A 169 -20.83 -3.16 1.07
N GLY A 170 -20.53 -3.96 2.07
CA GLY A 170 -19.29 -3.89 2.86
C GLY A 170 -18.26 -4.90 2.41
N LYS A 171 -17.01 -4.49 2.33
CA LYS A 171 -15.85 -5.35 2.04
C LYS A 171 -14.73 -4.97 2.98
N ILE A 172 -14.03 -5.96 3.50
CA ILE A 172 -12.86 -5.77 4.34
C ILE A 172 -11.65 -6.32 3.60
N ASP A 173 -10.65 -5.48 3.42
CA ASP A 173 -9.40 -5.84 2.77
C ASP A 173 -8.29 -5.96 3.81
N PHE A 174 -7.65 -7.12 3.89
CA PHE A 174 -6.41 -7.33 4.62
C PHE A 174 -5.26 -7.23 3.64
N ARG A 175 -4.26 -6.42 3.95
CA ARG A 175 -3.13 -6.11 3.05
C ARG A 175 -1.82 -6.40 3.73
N VAL A 176 -0.88 -6.97 2.99
CA VAL A 176 0.52 -7.08 3.39
C VAL A 176 1.39 -6.78 2.17
N GLY A 177 2.44 -6.00 2.36
CA GLY A 177 3.28 -5.63 1.23
C GLY A 177 4.56 -4.92 1.62
N TYR A 178 5.32 -4.62 0.60
CA TYR A 178 6.54 -3.87 0.66
C TYR A 178 6.31 -2.46 0.12
N GLN A 179 6.88 -1.47 0.80
CA GLN A 179 6.86 -0.08 0.39
C GLN A 179 8.27 0.50 0.44
N LEU A 180 8.62 1.26 -0.56
CA LEU A 180 9.83 2.07 -0.64
C LEU A 180 9.44 3.54 -0.52
N ASN A 181 10.01 4.22 0.46
CA ASN A 181 9.87 5.65 0.65
C ASN A 181 11.19 6.34 0.26
N LEU A 182 11.07 7.34 -0.59
CA LEU A 182 12.15 8.25 -0.94
C LEU A 182 11.84 9.61 -0.31
N ARG A 183 12.76 10.12 0.49
CA ARG A 183 12.68 11.42 1.12
C ARG A 183 13.92 12.23 0.78
N ARG A 184 13.78 13.57 0.73
CA ARG A 184 14.89 14.52 0.63
C ARG A 184 14.89 15.39 1.87
N PRO A 185 15.56 14.98 2.95
CA PRO A 185 15.64 15.77 4.17
C PRO A 185 16.36 17.10 3.92
N VAL A 186 16.00 18.11 4.70
CA VAL A 186 16.74 19.39 4.70
C VAL A 186 18.03 19.18 5.48
N VAL A 187 19.16 19.54 4.87
CA VAL A 187 20.46 19.50 5.53
C VAL A 187 20.65 20.79 6.31
N ASN A 188 20.71 20.69 7.63
CA ASN A 188 21.12 21.80 8.49
C ASN A 188 22.65 21.81 8.56
N THR A 189 23.28 22.73 7.85
CA THR A 189 24.74 22.90 7.81
C THR A 189 25.29 23.77 8.94
N SER A 190 24.57 23.96 10.04
CA SER A 190 24.97 24.80 11.17
C SER A 190 26.09 24.22 12.06
N GLY A 191 26.91 23.27 11.56
CA GLY A 191 28.05 22.70 12.28
C GLY A 191 29.27 22.58 11.40
N SER A 192 30.33 23.20 11.78
CA SER A 192 31.79 23.01 11.47
C SER A 192 32.28 22.84 10.03
N TYR A 193 31.45 22.74 9.03
CA TYR A 193 31.85 22.66 7.62
C TYR A 193 31.12 23.71 6.80
N ASP A 194 31.88 24.60 6.16
CA ASP A 194 31.37 25.68 5.28
C ASP A 194 30.80 25.19 3.92
N ILE A 195 30.13 24.03 3.90
CA ILE A 195 29.51 23.52 2.70
C ILE A 195 28.06 24.05 2.65
N PRO A 196 27.71 24.90 1.68
CA PRO A 196 26.34 25.40 1.54
C PRO A 196 25.36 24.22 1.33
N ALA A 197 24.23 24.24 2.01
CA ALA A 197 23.18 23.22 1.86
C ALA A 197 22.71 23.04 0.41
N SER A 198 22.85 24.07 -0.42
CA SER A 198 22.54 24.03 -1.86
C SER A 198 23.46 23.12 -2.68
N GLN A 199 24.63 22.79 -2.17
CA GLN A 199 25.61 21.90 -2.82
C GLN A 199 25.47 20.43 -2.40
N VAL A 200 24.64 20.14 -1.41
CA VAL A 200 24.42 18.78 -0.92
C VAL A 200 23.14 18.21 -1.50
N ASP A 201 23.22 17.07 -2.20
CA ASP A 201 22.06 16.27 -2.59
C ASP A 201 21.92 15.11 -1.59
N TYR A 202 20.98 15.26 -0.66
CA TYR A 202 20.71 14.26 0.36
C TYR A 202 19.43 13.51 0.03
N LYS A 203 19.52 12.20 -0.13
CA LYS A 203 18.41 11.30 -0.38
C LYS A 203 18.38 10.21 0.66
N GLN A 204 17.21 9.97 1.20
CA GLN A 204 16.94 8.91 2.17
C GLN A 204 15.98 7.91 1.58
N PHE A 205 16.37 6.65 1.55
CA PHE A 205 15.55 5.53 1.12
C PHE A 205 15.15 4.72 2.34
N THR A 206 13.87 4.50 2.54
CA THR A 206 13.36 3.68 3.65
C THR A 206 12.57 2.51 3.10
N HIS A 207 12.98 1.32 3.50
CA HIS A 207 12.33 0.05 3.16
C HIS A 207 11.35 -0.31 4.26
N VAL A 208 10.08 -0.53 3.89
CA VAL A 208 8.98 -0.69 4.84
C VAL A 208 8.21 -1.96 4.52
N LEU A 209 7.97 -2.79 5.53
CA LEU A 209 6.93 -3.81 5.50
C LEU A 209 5.62 -3.16 5.99
N GLN A 210 4.58 -3.26 5.19
CA GLN A 210 3.27 -2.70 5.47
C GLN A 210 2.27 -3.82 5.76
N VAL A 211 1.53 -3.69 6.86
CA VAL A 211 0.38 -4.54 7.18
C VAL A 211 -0.82 -3.64 7.41
N GLY A 212 -1.96 -3.95 6.80
CA GLY A 212 -3.10 -3.06 6.87
C GLY A 212 -4.45 -3.73 6.77
N VAL A 213 -5.45 -2.98 7.21
CA VAL A 213 -6.86 -3.33 7.07
C VAL A 213 -7.59 -2.14 6.46
N GLY A 214 -8.42 -2.42 5.46
CA GLY A 214 -9.26 -1.43 4.81
C GLY A 214 -10.72 -1.87 4.79
N ILE A 215 -11.62 -0.92 4.94
CA ILE A 215 -13.06 -1.12 4.75
C ILE A 215 -13.43 -0.39 3.46
N MET A 216 -13.99 -1.12 2.53
CA MET A 216 -14.49 -0.56 1.28
C MET A 216 -16.00 -0.61 1.27
N LEU A 217 -16.62 0.53 0.98
CA LEU A 217 -18.04 0.71 0.89
C LEU A 217 -18.46 0.92 -0.58
N PHE A 218 -19.64 0.36 -0.93
CA PHE A 218 -20.34 0.43 -2.24
C PHE A 218 -19.83 -0.50 -3.34
#